data_359336417cc4a7ac9c43055eb1869ab9
#
_entry.id   359336417cc4a7ac9c43055eb1869ab9
#
_cell.length_a   1.000
_cell.length_b   1.000
_cell.length_c   1.000
_cell.angle_alpha   90.00
_cell.angle_beta   90.00
_cell.angle_gamma   90.00
#
_symmetry.space_group_name_H-M   'P 1'
#
loop_
_entity.id
_entity.type
_entity.pdbx_description
1 polymer ?
#
loop_
_entity_poly.entity_id
_entity_poly.type
_entity_poly.pdbx_seq_one_letter_code
_entity_poly.pdbx_strand_id
1 'polypeptide(L)'
;ENTVTLGIISNLNRNVTQLGIYDKKLELIQTDAAINPGNSGGPLLNSNGEVIGINTLIRSGPGAGLSFAIPINKAKEIAYQLINNGKVIHPMIGISLIDESNPKTNNISVKVGYVVPNSPAEKSGFMINDIIIKVGNIDIEAASDVISQISKNGINKKVNILLKRRNTLIRVKVQPTDITNLQSN
;
A
#
# COMPACT_ATOMS: atom_id res chain seq x y z
N GLU A 1 8.94 29.81 14.25
CA GLU A 1 8.59 30.81 13.21
C GLU A 1 7.56 30.19 12.30
N ASN A 2 6.46 30.92 12.09
CA ASN A 2 5.35 30.45 11.26
C ASN A 2 5.69 30.71 9.77
N THR A 3 6.14 29.68 9.07
CA THR A 3 6.41 29.77 7.64
C THR A 3 5.20 29.29 6.85
N VAL A 4 4.74 30.10 5.89
CA VAL A 4 3.70 29.76 4.92
C VAL A 4 4.33 29.72 3.53
N THR A 5 4.04 28.68 2.77
CA THR A 5 4.44 28.52 1.38
C THR A 5 3.19 28.33 0.52
N LEU A 6 3.28 28.70 -0.75
CA LEU A 6 2.18 28.59 -1.72
C LEU A 6 2.65 27.80 -2.92
N GLY A 7 1.75 27.02 -3.51
CA GLY A 7 1.98 26.25 -4.72
C GLY A 7 0.69 25.62 -5.21
N ILE A 8 0.81 24.62 -6.11
CA ILE A 8 -0.30 23.87 -6.67
C ILE A 8 -0.15 22.37 -6.39
N ILE A 9 -1.24 21.64 -6.49
CA ILE A 9 -1.21 20.17 -6.48
C ILE A 9 -0.76 19.70 -7.87
N SER A 10 0.38 19.04 -7.92
CA SER A 10 0.98 18.54 -9.16
C SER A 10 0.54 17.10 -9.48
N ASN A 11 0.21 16.29 -8.45
CA ASN A 11 -0.30 14.92 -8.60
C ASN A 11 -0.99 14.46 -7.32
N LEU A 12 -2.06 13.67 -7.43
CA LEU A 12 -2.84 13.20 -6.27
C LEU A 12 -2.44 11.80 -5.77
N ASN A 13 -1.89 10.95 -6.64
CA ASN A 13 -1.60 9.54 -6.33
C ASN A 13 -0.18 9.18 -6.76
N ARG A 14 0.81 9.96 -6.30
CA ARG A 14 2.19 9.69 -6.67
C ARG A 14 2.71 8.45 -5.98
N ASN A 15 3.01 7.41 -6.77
CA ASN A 15 3.68 6.23 -6.27
C ASN A 15 5.15 6.57 -5.94
N VAL A 16 5.51 6.42 -4.68
CA VAL A 16 6.82 6.83 -4.15
C VAL A 16 7.92 5.79 -4.34
N THR A 17 7.63 4.61 -4.89
CA THR A 17 8.65 3.60 -5.19
C THR A 17 9.71 4.11 -6.17
N GLN A 18 9.32 4.97 -7.13
CA GLN A 18 10.25 5.65 -8.05
C GLN A 18 11.15 6.69 -7.35
N LEU A 19 10.86 7.02 -6.10
CA LEU A 19 11.62 7.95 -5.28
C LEU A 19 12.59 7.23 -4.33
N GLY A 20 12.73 5.89 -4.45
CA GLY A 20 13.55 5.09 -3.55
C GLY A 20 12.86 4.77 -2.20
N ILE A 21 11.60 5.13 -2.06
CA ILE A 21 10.80 4.80 -0.89
C ILE A 21 10.06 3.51 -1.20
N TYR A 22 10.53 2.41 -0.66
CA TYR A 22 10.04 1.06 -0.97
C TYR A 22 8.71 0.69 -0.29
N ASP A 23 8.07 1.61 0.42
CA ASP A 23 6.73 1.39 0.94
C ASP A 23 5.68 1.57 -0.17
N LYS A 24 5.39 0.47 -0.87
CA LYS A 24 4.42 0.39 -1.99
C LYS A 24 2.97 0.78 -1.60
N LYS A 25 2.71 1.09 -0.33
CA LYS A 25 1.39 1.43 0.18
C LYS A 25 1.15 2.94 0.31
N LEU A 26 2.16 3.77 0.08
CA LEU A 26 2.05 5.20 0.24
C LEU A 26 1.74 5.86 -1.11
N GLU A 27 0.51 6.29 -1.29
CA GLU A 27 0.09 7.24 -2.32
C GLU A 27 0.16 8.64 -1.72
N LEU A 28 1.00 9.51 -2.26
CA LEU A 28 1.21 10.85 -1.74
C LEU A 28 0.65 11.91 -2.70
N ILE A 29 0.19 13.01 -2.11
CA ILE A 29 -0.08 14.24 -2.83
C ILE A 29 1.27 14.88 -3.17
N GLN A 30 1.51 15.16 -4.45
CA GLN A 30 2.66 15.92 -4.89
C GLN A 30 2.27 17.40 -5.05
N THR A 31 3.11 18.31 -4.57
CA THR A 31 2.96 19.75 -4.69
C THR A 31 4.30 20.41 -5.02
N ASP A 32 4.29 21.56 -5.64
CA ASP A 32 5.46 22.42 -5.82
C ASP A 32 5.58 23.50 -4.71
N ALA A 33 4.59 23.57 -3.80
CA ALA A 33 4.73 24.38 -2.59
C ALA A 33 5.97 23.91 -1.80
N ALA A 34 6.87 24.83 -1.49
CA ALA A 34 8.13 24.50 -0.85
C ALA A 34 7.92 23.87 0.54
N ILE A 35 8.33 22.61 0.70
CA ILE A 35 8.41 21.96 2.01
C ILE A 35 9.89 22.01 2.42
N ASN A 36 10.14 22.56 3.60
CA ASN A 36 11.48 22.69 4.19
C ASN A 36 11.44 22.22 5.65
N PRO A 37 12.61 21.96 6.28
CA PRO A 37 12.66 21.76 7.72
C PRO A 37 11.94 22.87 8.48
N GLY A 38 10.97 22.49 9.32
CA GLY A 38 10.12 23.41 10.06
C GLY A 38 8.65 23.44 9.63
N ASN A 39 8.31 23.07 8.36
CA ASN A 39 6.92 22.91 7.93
C ASN A 39 6.49 21.45 7.70
N SER A 40 7.42 20.51 7.81
CA SER A 40 7.13 19.07 7.82
C SER A 40 6.28 18.70 9.04
N GLY A 41 5.23 17.90 8.84
CA GLY A 41 4.20 17.64 9.86
C GLY A 41 3.09 18.71 9.92
N GLY A 42 3.30 19.87 9.29
CA GLY A 42 2.28 20.91 9.14
C GLY A 42 1.22 20.56 8.11
N PRO A 43 0.09 21.29 8.09
CA PRO A 43 -1.01 21.03 7.16
C PRO A 43 -0.71 21.52 5.75
N LEU A 44 -1.13 20.75 4.75
CA LEU A 44 -1.36 21.21 3.39
C LEU A 44 -2.82 21.65 3.28
N LEU A 45 -3.05 22.91 2.91
CA LEU A 45 -4.38 23.50 2.88
C LEU A 45 -4.82 23.74 1.42
N ASN A 46 -6.11 23.65 1.18
CA ASN A 46 -6.70 24.14 -0.07
C ASN A 46 -7.05 25.65 0.04
N SER A 47 -7.60 26.22 -1.04
CA SER A 47 -7.98 27.66 -1.09
C SER A 47 -9.10 28.03 -0.10
N ASN A 48 -9.84 27.06 0.43
CA ASN A 48 -10.88 27.27 1.42
C ASN A 48 -10.35 27.19 2.87
N GLY A 49 -9.04 26.92 3.06
CA GLY A 49 -8.45 26.72 4.38
C GLY A 49 -8.69 25.32 4.97
N GLU A 50 -9.18 24.37 4.16
CA GLU A 50 -9.40 22.99 4.59
C GLU A 50 -8.10 22.19 4.48
N VAL A 51 -7.82 21.34 5.49
CA VAL A 51 -6.65 20.46 5.48
C VAL A 51 -6.89 19.31 4.49
N ILE A 52 -6.08 19.25 3.43
CA ILE A 52 -6.12 18.20 2.41
C ILE A 52 -4.97 17.19 2.55
N GLY A 53 -3.92 17.52 3.31
CA GLY A 53 -2.79 16.63 3.57
C GLY A 53 -1.93 17.08 4.72
N ILE A 54 -0.94 16.24 5.06
CA ILE A 54 0.10 16.50 6.06
C ILE A 54 1.44 16.47 5.34
N ASN A 55 2.18 17.58 5.38
CA ASN A 55 3.49 17.72 4.75
C ASN A 55 4.47 16.70 5.33
N THR A 56 5.22 15.98 4.47
CA THR A 56 6.07 14.90 4.99
C THR A 56 7.45 14.84 4.37
N LEU A 57 7.58 14.91 3.06
CA LEU A 57 8.82 14.61 2.35
C LEU A 57 9.18 15.68 1.33
N ILE A 58 10.49 15.87 1.15
CA ILE A 58 11.11 16.58 0.04
C ILE A 58 12.00 15.60 -0.72
N ARG A 59 11.99 15.66 -2.04
CA ARG A 59 12.99 14.98 -2.85
C ARG A 59 14.25 15.83 -2.93
N SER A 60 15.38 15.27 -2.49
CA SER A 60 16.71 15.85 -2.69
C SER A 60 17.35 15.29 -3.97
N GLY A 61 18.18 16.07 -4.66
CA GLY A 61 18.91 15.64 -5.86
C GLY A 61 18.17 15.93 -7.17
N PRO A 62 18.43 15.20 -8.26
CA PRO A 62 17.78 15.42 -9.57
C PRO A 62 16.27 15.40 -9.46
N GLY A 63 15.61 16.51 -9.82
CA GLY A 63 14.19 16.75 -9.58
C GLY A 63 13.90 17.33 -8.18
N ALA A 64 14.87 18.01 -7.56
CA ALA A 64 14.70 18.81 -6.35
C ALA A 64 13.56 19.84 -6.57
N GLY A 65 12.79 20.11 -5.50
CA GLY A 65 11.59 20.96 -5.57
C GLY A 65 10.28 20.19 -5.64
N LEU A 66 10.32 18.85 -5.66
CA LEU A 66 9.12 18.04 -5.49
C LEU A 66 8.87 17.82 -3.99
N SER A 67 7.74 18.29 -3.54
CA SER A 67 7.25 18.17 -2.17
C SER A 67 6.09 17.20 -2.11
N PHE A 68 5.96 16.50 -0.98
CA PHE A 68 4.94 15.46 -0.83
C PHE A 68 4.21 15.59 0.50
N ALA A 69 2.90 15.32 0.46
CA ALA A 69 2.06 15.28 1.64
C ALA A 69 1.25 13.98 1.71
N ILE A 70 1.02 13.48 2.91
CA ILE A 70 0.12 12.36 3.18
C ILE A 70 -1.31 12.86 2.99
N PRO A 71 -2.16 12.22 2.16
CA PRO A 71 -3.55 12.60 2.01
C PRO A 71 -4.30 12.60 3.35
N ILE A 72 -5.12 13.61 3.60
CA ILE A 72 -5.80 13.76 4.90
C ILE A 72 -6.73 12.58 5.21
N ASN A 73 -7.34 11.96 4.20
CA ASN A 73 -8.19 10.79 4.42
C ASN A 73 -7.38 9.61 4.96
N LYS A 74 -6.14 9.42 4.47
CA LYS A 74 -5.22 8.40 4.98
C LYS A 74 -4.73 8.72 6.40
N ALA A 75 -4.40 9.98 6.65
CA ALA A 75 -4.01 10.44 7.98
C ALA A 75 -5.13 10.23 9.00
N LYS A 76 -6.39 10.52 8.65
CA LYS A 76 -7.56 10.26 9.50
C LYS A 76 -7.75 8.77 9.81
N GLU A 77 -7.62 7.90 8.80
CA GLU A 77 -7.70 6.45 8.97
C GLU A 77 -6.67 5.93 9.98
N ILE A 78 -5.42 6.38 9.83
CA ILE A 78 -4.32 6.02 10.72
C ILE A 78 -4.54 6.57 12.13
N ALA A 79 -4.89 7.84 12.25
CA ALA A 79 -5.17 8.48 13.53
C ALA A 79 -6.30 7.76 14.28
N TYR A 80 -7.38 7.40 13.59
CA TYR A 80 -8.48 6.64 14.18
C TYR A 80 -8.01 5.29 14.75
N GLN A 81 -7.15 4.57 14.02
CA GLN A 81 -6.59 3.30 14.51
C GLN A 81 -5.69 3.50 15.73
N LEU A 82 -4.84 4.53 15.71
CA LEU A 82 -3.97 4.85 16.84
C LEU A 82 -4.75 5.22 18.09
N ILE A 83 -5.80 6.04 17.96
CA ILE A 83 -6.64 6.47 19.08
C ILE A 83 -7.41 5.28 19.68
N ASN A 84 -7.99 4.43 18.85
CA ASN A 84 -8.87 3.35 19.32
C ASN A 84 -8.13 2.07 19.68
N ASN A 85 -7.01 1.77 19.01
CA ASN A 85 -6.31 0.49 19.15
C ASN A 85 -4.89 0.63 19.71
N GLY A 86 -4.39 1.85 19.88
CA GLY A 86 -3.01 2.13 20.29
C GLY A 86 -1.94 1.80 19.23
N LYS A 87 -2.35 1.20 18.11
CA LYS A 87 -1.46 0.80 17.00
C LYS A 87 -2.18 0.78 15.66
N VAL A 88 -1.40 0.87 14.59
CA VAL A 88 -1.91 0.66 13.22
C VAL A 88 -1.81 -0.84 12.89
N ILE A 89 -2.92 -1.41 12.43
CA ILE A 89 -2.99 -2.80 12.00
C ILE A 89 -2.63 -2.89 10.53
N HIS A 90 -1.67 -3.76 10.19
CA HIS A 90 -1.26 -4.05 8.83
C HIS A 90 -1.69 -5.48 8.43
N PRO A 91 -2.89 -5.66 7.82
CA PRO A 91 -3.38 -6.98 7.46
C PRO A 91 -2.48 -7.63 6.41
N MET A 92 -2.00 -8.83 6.70
CA MET A 92 -1.17 -9.63 5.81
C MET A 92 -1.55 -11.11 5.88
N ILE A 93 -1.25 -11.86 4.82
CA ILE A 93 -1.41 -13.31 4.81
C ILE A 93 -0.07 -14.06 4.82
N GLY A 94 1.05 -13.35 4.65
CA GLY A 94 2.40 -13.92 4.69
C GLY A 94 2.84 -14.50 3.33
N ILE A 95 2.68 -13.74 2.25
CA ILE A 95 3.24 -14.05 0.93
C ILE A 95 4.03 -12.87 0.38
N SER A 96 5.09 -13.14 -0.40
CA SER A 96 5.65 -12.16 -1.32
C SER A 96 5.02 -12.33 -2.70
N LEU A 97 4.86 -11.23 -3.42
CA LEU A 97 4.25 -11.19 -4.74
C LEU A 97 5.24 -10.67 -5.78
N ILE A 98 5.15 -11.21 -6.98
CA ILE A 98 5.96 -10.83 -8.14
C ILE A 98 4.99 -10.53 -9.28
N ASP A 99 5.09 -9.34 -9.87
CA ASP A 99 4.41 -9.00 -11.12
C ASP A 99 5.26 -9.54 -12.28
N GLU A 100 4.77 -10.59 -12.94
CA GLU A 100 5.42 -11.22 -14.08
C GLU A 100 4.72 -10.80 -15.39
N SER A 101 5.40 -10.01 -16.20
CA SER A 101 4.85 -9.58 -17.48
C SER A 101 5.12 -10.64 -18.56
N ASN A 102 4.10 -10.95 -19.35
CA ASN A 102 4.24 -11.81 -20.52
C ASN A 102 4.59 -10.95 -21.74
N PRO A 103 5.82 -11.09 -22.31
CA PRO A 103 6.24 -10.24 -23.42
C PRO A 103 5.41 -10.40 -24.69
N LYS A 104 4.69 -11.52 -24.83
CA LYS A 104 3.87 -11.81 -26.04
C LYS A 104 2.46 -11.25 -25.97
N THR A 105 1.89 -11.14 -24.78
CA THR A 105 0.49 -10.73 -24.57
C THR A 105 0.35 -9.40 -23.83
N ASN A 106 1.44 -8.84 -23.34
CA ASN A 106 1.49 -7.66 -22.47
C ASN A 106 0.65 -7.80 -21.19
N ASN A 107 0.21 -9.02 -20.85
CA ASN A 107 -0.55 -9.28 -19.64
C ASN A 107 0.39 -9.46 -18.45
N ILE A 108 0.01 -8.91 -17.31
CA ILE A 108 0.70 -9.10 -16.04
C ILE A 108 0.04 -10.26 -15.30
N SER A 109 0.87 -11.16 -14.77
CA SER A 109 0.44 -12.23 -13.86
C SER A 109 1.02 -12.00 -12.48
N VAL A 110 0.18 -11.97 -11.46
CA VAL A 110 0.62 -11.79 -10.07
C VAL A 110 0.91 -13.15 -9.46
N LYS A 111 2.18 -13.41 -9.21
CA LYS A 111 2.71 -14.72 -8.80
C LYS A 111 3.19 -14.69 -7.35
N VAL A 112 2.93 -15.77 -6.63
CA VAL A 112 3.48 -15.98 -5.28
C VAL A 112 4.96 -16.34 -5.41
N GLY A 113 5.83 -15.44 -4.97
CA GLY A 113 7.29 -15.63 -4.98
C GLY A 113 7.82 -16.35 -3.74
N TYR A 114 7.17 -16.11 -2.61
CA TYR A 114 7.54 -16.74 -1.33
C TYR A 114 6.31 -16.87 -0.42
N VAL A 115 6.29 -17.90 0.41
CA VAL A 115 5.29 -18.10 1.46
C VAL A 115 6.02 -18.14 2.80
N VAL A 116 5.63 -17.25 3.71
CA VAL A 116 6.24 -17.16 5.04
C VAL A 116 5.86 -18.40 5.85
N PRO A 117 6.81 -19.11 6.47
CA PRO A 117 6.52 -20.24 7.35
C PRO A 117 5.59 -19.87 8.50
N ASN A 118 4.70 -20.79 8.87
CA ASN A 118 3.69 -20.62 9.91
C ASN A 118 2.65 -19.52 9.65
N SER A 119 2.68 -18.87 8.48
CA SER A 119 1.75 -17.81 8.10
C SER A 119 0.34 -18.33 7.83
N PRO A 120 -0.67 -17.43 7.80
CA PRO A 120 -2.00 -17.76 7.34
C PRO A 120 -2.04 -18.34 5.90
N ALA A 121 -1.16 -17.87 5.03
CA ALA A 121 -1.08 -18.36 3.65
C ALA A 121 -0.58 -19.81 3.61
N GLU A 122 0.49 -20.14 4.32
CA GLU A 122 0.98 -21.52 4.39
C GLU A 122 -0.09 -22.47 4.95
N LYS A 123 -0.70 -22.09 6.08
CA LYS A 123 -1.80 -22.86 6.70
C LYS A 123 -3.01 -23.03 5.80
N SER A 124 -3.21 -22.12 4.87
CA SER A 124 -4.30 -22.15 3.89
C SER A 124 -3.91 -22.86 2.59
N GLY A 125 -2.67 -23.35 2.47
CA GLY A 125 -2.21 -24.15 1.34
C GLY A 125 -1.72 -23.33 0.13
N PHE A 126 -1.31 -22.06 0.31
CA PHE A 126 -0.59 -21.34 -0.73
C PHE A 126 0.76 -21.98 -0.99
N MET A 127 1.19 -21.92 -2.24
CA MET A 127 2.49 -22.42 -2.70
C MET A 127 3.21 -21.39 -3.57
N ILE A 128 4.53 -21.48 -3.59
CA ILE A 128 5.35 -20.71 -4.53
C ILE A 128 4.91 -21.07 -5.96
N ASN A 129 4.88 -20.06 -6.82
CA ASN A 129 4.40 -20.11 -8.21
C ASN A 129 2.87 -20.19 -8.39
N ASP A 130 2.07 -20.11 -7.34
CA ASP A 130 0.63 -19.85 -7.51
C ASP A 130 0.42 -18.51 -8.18
N ILE A 131 -0.48 -18.44 -9.16
CA ILE A 131 -0.88 -17.19 -9.81
C ILE A 131 -2.20 -16.74 -9.21
N ILE A 132 -2.26 -15.54 -8.65
CA ILE A 132 -3.48 -14.98 -8.06
C ILE A 132 -4.34 -14.40 -9.16
N ILE A 133 -5.57 -14.89 -9.28
CA ILE A 133 -6.55 -14.46 -10.29
C ILE A 133 -7.56 -13.48 -9.71
N LYS A 134 -8.11 -13.79 -8.51
CA LYS A 134 -9.09 -12.94 -7.82
C LYS A 134 -8.84 -12.91 -6.32
N VAL A 135 -9.16 -11.77 -5.71
CA VAL A 135 -9.30 -11.64 -4.25
C VAL A 135 -10.72 -11.15 -3.97
N GLY A 136 -11.50 -11.96 -3.27
CA GLY A 136 -12.93 -11.75 -3.19
C GLY A 136 -13.60 -11.82 -4.57
N ASN A 137 -14.25 -10.73 -4.97
CA ASN A 137 -14.89 -10.57 -6.28
C ASN A 137 -14.05 -9.74 -7.28
N ILE A 138 -12.87 -9.28 -6.89
CA ILE A 138 -12.03 -8.37 -7.67
C ILE A 138 -11.00 -9.19 -8.46
N ASP A 139 -10.96 -8.98 -9.77
CA ASP A 139 -9.89 -9.48 -10.63
C ASP A 139 -8.57 -8.77 -10.31
N ILE A 140 -7.46 -9.49 -10.39
CA ILE A 140 -6.14 -9.02 -9.99
C ILE A 140 -5.30 -8.78 -11.24
N GLU A 141 -4.85 -7.55 -11.41
CA GLU A 141 -3.99 -7.10 -12.50
C GLU A 141 -2.56 -6.78 -12.03
N ALA A 142 -2.39 -6.47 -10.73
CA ALA A 142 -1.09 -6.15 -10.14
C ALA A 142 -1.00 -6.65 -8.69
N ALA A 143 0.21 -6.81 -8.17
CA ALA A 143 0.45 -7.17 -6.77
C ALA A 143 -0.15 -6.14 -5.80
N SER A 144 -0.20 -4.87 -6.19
CA SER A 144 -0.86 -3.80 -5.42
C SER A 144 -2.34 -4.07 -5.17
N ASP A 145 -3.05 -4.71 -6.12
CA ASP A 145 -4.47 -5.02 -5.96
C ASP A 145 -4.68 -6.04 -4.87
N VAL A 146 -3.86 -7.09 -4.83
CA VAL A 146 -3.89 -8.11 -3.78
C VAL A 146 -3.70 -7.46 -2.41
N ILE A 147 -2.67 -6.61 -2.28
CA ILE A 147 -2.36 -5.90 -1.03
C ILE A 147 -3.53 -5.01 -0.61
N SER A 148 -4.10 -4.27 -1.54
CA SER A 148 -5.25 -3.38 -1.31
C SER A 148 -6.48 -4.16 -0.82
N GLN A 149 -6.83 -5.27 -1.49
CA GLN A 149 -7.99 -6.08 -1.13
C GLN A 149 -7.82 -6.77 0.23
N ILE A 150 -6.63 -7.28 0.55
CA ILE A 150 -6.31 -7.86 1.86
C ILE A 150 -6.40 -6.79 2.95
N SER A 151 -5.86 -5.60 2.70
CA SER A 151 -5.94 -4.47 3.64
C SER A 151 -7.38 -4.05 3.91
N LYS A 152 -8.21 -3.92 2.87
CA LYS A 152 -9.64 -3.58 2.99
C LYS A 152 -10.44 -4.64 3.74
N ASN A 153 -10.09 -5.93 3.56
CA ASN A 153 -10.76 -7.02 4.26
C ASN A 153 -10.49 -6.98 5.79
N GLY A 154 -9.33 -6.50 6.19
CA GLY A 154 -8.88 -6.49 7.58
C GLY A 154 -8.52 -7.87 8.12
N ILE A 155 -8.20 -7.96 9.43
CA ILE A 155 -7.73 -9.20 10.07
C ILE A 155 -8.87 -10.09 10.60
N ASN A 156 -10.09 -9.54 10.75
CA ASN A 156 -11.20 -10.20 11.43
C ASN A 156 -12.07 -11.10 10.52
N LYS A 157 -11.84 -11.05 9.21
CA LYS A 157 -12.64 -11.77 8.21
C LYS A 157 -11.76 -12.62 7.31
N LYS A 158 -12.24 -13.81 6.98
CA LYS A 158 -11.62 -14.63 5.94
C LYS A 158 -11.92 -14.04 4.57
N VAL A 159 -10.93 -14.03 3.69
CA VAL A 159 -11.04 -13.64 2.29
C VAL A 159 -10.90 -14.87 1.39
N ASN A 160 -11.74 -14.95 0.36
CA ASN A 160 -11.64 -16.00 -0.66
C ASN A 160 -10.67 -15.53 -1.75
N ILE A 161 -9.72 -16.38 -2.10
CA ILE A 161 -8.75 -16.10 -3.16
C ILE A 161 -8.86 -17.21 -4.20
N LEU A 162 -9.04 -16.82 -5.45
CA LEU A 162 -8.96 -17.72 -6.59
C LEU A 162 -7.53 -17.65 -7.13
N LEU A 163 -6.86 -18.77 -7.16
CA LEU A 163 -5.52 -18.89 -7.73
C LEU A 163 -5.46 -19.98 -8.79
N LYS A 164 -4.48 -19.88 -9.68
CA LYS A 164 -4.14 -20.89 -10.66
C LYS A 164 -2.81 -21.53 -10.26
N ARG A 165 -2.86 -22.84 -10.01
CA ARG A 165 -1.67 -23.67 -9.74
C ARG A 165 -1.46 -24.60 -10.91
N ARG A 166 -0.36 -24.44 -11.67
CA ARG A 166 -0.17 -25.09 -12.97
C ARG A 166 -1.35 -24.75 -13.89
N ASN A 167 -2.21 -25.71 -14.24
CA ASN A 167 -3.41 -25.48 -15.07
C ASN A 167 -4.74 -25.61 -14.31
N THR A 168 -4.71 -25.73 -12.98
CA THR A 168 -5.92 -25.94 -12.16
C THR A 168 -6.28 -24.66 -11.41
N LEU A 169 -7.55 -24.29 -11.43
CA LEU A 169 -8.09 -23.22 -10.58
C LEU A 169 -8.41 -23.75 -9.19
N ILE A 170 -7.88 -23.09 -8.17
CA ILE A 170 -8.02 -23.47 -6.77
C ILE A 170 -8.62 -22.29 -6.00
N ARG A 171 -9.63 -22.55 -5.18
CA ARG A 171 -10.17 -21.56 -4.25
C ARG A 171 -9.59 -21.79 -2.87
N VAL A 172 -8.96 -20.78 -2.33
CA VAL A 172 -8.38 -20.80 -0.99
C VAL A 172 -9.11 -19.77 -0.14
N LYS A 173 -9.36 -20.11 1.13
CA LYS A 173 -9.96 -19.20 2.10
C LYS A 173 -8.94 -18.92 3.19
N VAL A 174 -8.48 -17.69 3.30
CA VAL A 174 -7.42 -17.28 4.22
C VAL A 174 -7.90 -16.12 5.10
N GLN A 175 -7.50 -16.12 6.37
CA GLN A 175 -7.75 -15.02 7.30
C GLN A 175 -6.46 -14.23 7.48
N PRO A 176 -6.42 -12.94 7.08
CA PRO A 176 -5.26 -12.11 7.31
C PRO A 176 -4.96 -11.94 8.80
N THR A 177 -3.69 -11.74 9.13
CA THR A 177 -3.20 -11.39 10.47
C THR A 177 -2.46 -10.07 10.44
N ASP A 178 -2.16 -9.49 11.60
CA ASP A 178 -1.27 -8.33 11.69
C ASP A 178 0.17 -8.75 11.34
N ILE A 179 0.90 -7.90 10.61
CA ILE A 179 2.29 -8.12 10.24
C ILE A 179 3.19 -8.44 11.44
N THR A 180 2.93 -7.81 12.58
CA THR A 180 3.69 -8.04 13.82
C THR A 180 3.65 -9.48 14.28
N ASN A 181 2.56 -10.21 13.99
CA ASN A 181 2.42 -11.63 14.34
C ASN A 181 3.20 -12.56 13.38
N LEU A 182 3.70 -12.05 12.26
CA LEU A 182 4.51 -12.82 11.30
C LEU A 182 6.01 -12.67 11.54
N GLN A 183 6.42 -11.63 12.29
CA GLN A 183 7.83 -11.33 12.61
C GLN A 183 8.28 -11.93 13.94
N SER A 184 7.36 -12.45 14.75
CA SER A 184 7.61 -12.94 16.10
C SER A 184 7.90 -14.45 16.16
N ASN A 185 8.08 -15.11 15.04
CA ASN A 185 8.45 -16.53 14.88
C ASN A 185 9.72 -16.60 14.02
#